data_1a84c0e7b285633b527face451fc304d
#
_entry.id   1a84c0e7b285633b527face451fc304d
#
_cell.length_a   1.000
_cell.length_b   1.000
_cell.length_c   1.000
_cell.angle_alpha   90.00
_cell.angle_beta   90.00
_cell.angle_gamma   90.00
#
_symmetry.space_group_name_H-M   'P 1'
#
loop_
_entity.id
_entity.type
_entity.pdbx_description
1 polymer ?
#
loop_
_entity_poly.entity_id
_entity_poly.type
_entity_poly.pdbx_seq_one_letter_code
_entity_poly.pdbx_strand_id
1 'polypeptide(L)'
;MIIIGNALEKLRGLPSEHVQCVVTSPPYWGLRDYDNEEQLGQEDTPEEFVFNLTEIFEEFKRVLRDDGTIWINIGDTYFGAKGGAWYGENSIANHETGYQYRIKKKAPPKHPYLKIKDLVGVPWKFAIEMQKRGWYLRQDII
;
A
#
# COMPACT_ATOMS: atom_id res chain seq x y z
N MET A 1 -10.39 -10.24 21.18
CA MET A 1 -11.40 -10.58 20.15
C MET A 1 -10.71 -10.52 18.80
N ILE A 2 -10.93 -11.49 17.92
CA ILE A 2 -10.42 -11.49 16.54
C ILE A 2 -11.63 -11.34 15.61
N ILE A 3 -11.53 -10.41 14.66
CA ILE A 3 -12.56 -10.17 13.65
C ILE A 3 -11.94 -10.49 12.29
N ILE A 4 -12.52 -11.44 11.56
CA ILE A 4 -12.03 -11.87 10.25
C ILE A 4 -12.94 -11.30 9.16
N GLY A 5 -12.35 -10.76 8.09
CA GLY A 5 -13.05 -10.25 6.91
C GLY A 5 -12.37 -9.05 6.28
N ASN A 6 -13.04 -8.45 5.30
CA ASN A 6 -12.57 -7.23 4.66
C ASN A 6 -12.45 -6.10 5.69
N ALA A 7 -11.29 -5.43 5.73
CA ALA A 7 -10.97 -4.43 6.76
C ALA A 7 -11.98 -3.26 6.76
N LEU A 8 -12.32 -2.74 5.57
CA LEU A 8 -13.24 -1.62 5.44
C LEU A 8 -14.64 -1.95 5.95
N GLU A 9 -15.16 -3.12 5.58
CA GLU A 9 -16.47 -3.58 6.05
C GLU A 9 -16.49 -3.76 7.57
N LYS A 10 -15.42 -4.35 8.13
CA LYS A 10 -15.34 -4.60 9.58
C LYS A 10 -15.18 -3.31 10.37
N LEU A 11 -14.42 -2.34 9.86
CA LEU A 11 -14.31 -1.02 10.47
C LEU A 11 -15.66 -0.29 10.51
N ARG A 12 -16.44 -0.34 9.43
CA ARG A 12 -17.79 0.25 9.37
C ARG A 12 -18.73 -0.31 10.43
N GLY A 13 -18.53 -1.56 10.85
CA GLY A 13 -19.29 -2.20 11.94
C GLY A 13 -18.85 -1.77 13.34
N LEU A 14 -17.73 -1.07 13.50
CA LEU A 14 -17.26 -0.60 14.81
C LEU A 14 -17.88 0.77 15.16
N PRO A 15 -18.14 1.03 16.46
CA PRO A 15 -18.59 2.36 16.89
C PRO A 15 -17.52 3.43 16.67
N SER A 16 -17.94 4.68 16.49
CA SER A 16 -17.04 5.83 16.45
C SER A 16 -16.36 6.05 17.80
N GLU A 17 -15.17 6.66 17.79
CA GLU A 17 -14.44 7.09 19.00
C GLU A 17 -14.24 5.98 20.04
N HIS A 18 -14.03 4.76 19.56
CA HIS A 18 -13.95 3.56 20.42
C HIS A 18 -12.52 3.05 20.62
N VAL A 19 -11.64 3.32 19.68
CA VAL A 19 -10.27 2.78 19.65
C VAL A 19 -9.27 3.87 20.02
N GLN A 20 -8.36 3.55 20.94
CA GLN A 20 -7.31 4.48 21.37
C GLN A 20 -6.07 4.45 20.47
N CYS A 21 -5.74 3.29 19.94
CA CYS A 21 -4.54 3.11 19.11
C CYS A 21 -4.78 2.09 18.01
N VAL A 22 -4.28 2.38 16.83
CA VAL A 22 -4.22 1.46 15.70
C VAL A 22 -2.76 1.22 15.32
N VAL A 23 -2.40 -0.04 15.11
CA VAL A 23 -1.09 -0.42 14.56
C VAL A 23 -1.35 -1.31 13.36
N THR A 24 -0.82 -0.94 12.20
CA THR A 24 -1.09 -1.68 10.97
C THR A 24 0.09 -1.65 9.99
N SER A 25 0.14 -2.65 9.13
CA SER A 25 1.00 -2.71 7.95
C SER A 25 0.10 -3.01 6.75
N PRO A 26 -0.34 -2.01 5.99
CA PRO A 26 -1.17 -2.22 4.82
C PRO A 26 -0.38 -2.94 3.71
N PRO A 27 -1.04 -3.49 2.69
CA PRO A 27 -0.37 -4.00 1.50
C PRO A 27 0.54 -2.93 0.89
N TYR A 28 1.69 -3.35 0.36
CA TYR A 28 2.63 -2.44 -0.31
C TYR A 28 2.35 -2.44 -1.81
N TRP A 29 2.45 -1.29 -2.44
CA TRP A 29 2.18 -1.15 -3.87
C TRP A 29 3.15 -1.96 -4.74
N GLY A 30 2.61 -2.79 -5.61
CA GLY A 30 3.35 -3.58 -6.59
C GLY A 30 4.22 -4.71 -6.00
N LEU A 31 4.09 -5.04 -4.69
CA LEU A 31 4.97 -6.01 -4.05
C LEU A 31 4.43 -7.44 -4.09
N ARG A 32 3.18 -7.65 -3.75
CA ARG A 32 2.58 -8.98 -3.64
C ARG A 32 1.23 -9.05 -4.33
N ASP A 33 1.01 -10.18 -5.00
CA ASP A 33 -0.28 -10.59 -5.52
C ASP A 33 -0.79 -11.72 -4.63
N TYR A 34 -1.99 -11.54 -4.07
CA TYR A 34 -2.66 -12.50 -3.19
C TYR A 34 -3.78 -13.24 -3.93
N ASP A 35 -3.83 -13.16 -5.27
CA ASP A 35 -4.86 -13.78 -6.13
C ASP A 35 -6.30 -13.35 -5.73
N ASN A 36 -6.47 -12.10 -5.32
CA ASN A 36 -7.76 -11.53 -4.96
C ASN A 36 -7.98 -10.22 -5.74
N GLU A 37 -9.04 -10.17 -6.53
CA GLU A 37 -9.35 -9.01 -7.38
C GLU A 37 -9.63 -7.71 -6.59
N GLU A 38 -10.05 -7.83 -5.33
CA GLU A 38 -10.33 -6.69 -4.44
C GLU A 38 -9.12 -6.27 -3.59
N GLN A 39 -7.95 -6.88 -3.79
CA GLN A 39 -6.78 -6.54 -3.00
C GLN A 39 -6.23 -5.15 -3.35
N LEU A 40 -5.72 -4.46 -2.34
CA LEU A 40 -4.89 -3.27 -2.52
C LEU A 40 -3.46 -3.65 -2.90
N GLY A 41 -2.78 -2.73 -3.61
CA GLY A 41 -1.38 -2.88 -3.98
C GLY A 41 -1.17 -3.38 -5.41
N GLN A 42 -2.24 -3.55 -6.20
CA GLN A 42 -2.17 -3.94 -7.60
C GLN A 42 -2.67 -2.85 -8.57
N GLU A 43 -2.94 -1.66 -8.05
CA GLU A 43 -3.38 -0.51 -8.84
C GLU A 43 -2.37 -0.15 -9.94
N ASP A 44 -2.84 0.40 -11.04
CA ASP A 44 -2.00 0.74 -12.18
C ASP A 44 -1.03 1.91 -11.87
N THR A 45 -1.41 2.79 -10.95
CA THR A 45 -0.60 3.94 -10.54
C THR A 45 -0.43 4.03 -9.04
N PRO A 46 0.69 4.58 -8.55
CA PRO A 46 0.88 4.81 -7.11
C PRO A 46 -0.11 5.83 -6.54
N GLU A 47 -0.59 6.76 -7.35
CA GLU A 47 -1.60 7.74 -6.94
C GLU A 47 -2.96 7.07 -6.67
N GLU A 48 -3.37 6.14 -7.51
CA GLU A 48 -4.58 5.35 -7.31
C GLU A 48 -4.49 4.47 -6.07
N PHE A 49 -3.34 3.81 -5.88
CA PHE A 49 -3.07 3.06 -4.66
C PHE A 49 -3.20 3.91 -3.41
N VAL A 50 -2.55 5.09 -3.38
CA VAL A 50 -2.61 6.01 -2.26
C VAL A 50 -4.04 6.47 -2.01
N PHE A 51 -4.80 6.79 -3.05
CA PHE A 51 -6.20 7.17 -2.94
C PHE A 51 -7.04 6.04 -2.30
N ASN A 52 -6.97 4.83 -2.84
CA ASN A 52 -7.73 3.68 -2.34
C ASN A 52 -7.35 3.33 -0.89
N LEU A 53 -6.06 3.41 -0.57
CA LEU A 53 -5.59 3.18 0.78
C LEU A 53 -6.15 4.22 1.76
N THR A 54 -6.11 5.51 1.39
CA THR A 54 -6.61 6.58 2.26
C THR A 54 -8.10 6.50 2.53
N GLU A 55 -8.91 5.95 1.62
CA GLU A 55 -10.34 5.71 1.86
C GLU A 55 -10.58 4.78 3.06
N ILE A 56 -9.74 3.75 3.24
CA ILE A 56 -9.82 2.88 4.41
C ILE A 56 -9.43 3.64 5.68
N PHE A 57 -8.49 4.55 5.59
CA PHE A 57 -8.02 5.33 6.73
C PHE A 57 -9.02 6.38 7.21
N GLU A 58 -10.00 6.78 6.38
CA GLU A 58 -11.13 7.59 6.85
C GLU A 58 -11.99 6.84 7.88
N GLU A 59 -12.16 5.52 7.69
CA GLU A 59 -12.85 4.70 8.69
C GLU A 59 -12.01 4.50 9.96
N PHE A 60 -10.68 4.39 9.86
CA PHE A 60 -9.83 4.41 11.05
C PHE A 60 -9.96 5.74 11.82
N LYS A 61 -10.05 6.87 11.11
CA LYS A 61 -10.26 8.19 11.73
C LYS A 61 -11.57 8.22 12.51
N ARG A 62 -12.63 7.67 11.96
CA ARG A 62 -13.95 7.61 12.61
C ARG A 62 -13.95 6.76 13.87
N VAL A 63 -13.27 5.59 13.85
CA VAL A 63 -13.25 4.69 15.00
C VAL A 63 -12.23 5.05 16.07
N LEU A 64 -11.21 5.83 15.73
CA LEU A 64 -10.25 6.37 16.68
C LEU A 64 -10.90 7.46 17.54
N ARG A 65 -10.49 7.52 18.79
CA ARG A 65 -10.81 8.64 19.69
C ARG A 65 -10.04 9.88 19.24
N ASP A 66 -10.49 11.06 19.63
CA ASP A 66 -9.86 12.34 19.30
C ASP A 66 -8.39 12.43 19.73
N ASP A 67 -8.06 11.77 20.86
CA ASP A 67 -6.70 11.66 21.41
C ASP A 67 -5.99 10.36 20.95
N GLY A 68 -6.59 9.63 20.01
CA GLY A 68 -6.08 8.37 19.50
C GLY A 68 -4.90 8.53 18.55
N THR A 69 -4.11 7.46 18.41
CA THR A 69 -2.95 7.43 17.52
C THR A 69 -3.01 6.27 16.56
N ILE A 70 -2.44 6.46 15.37
CA ILE A 70 -2.26 5.41 14.39
C ILE A 70 -0.78 5.26 14.03
N TRP A 71 -0.29 4.02 14.02
CA TRP A 71 1.06 3.63 13.67
C TRP A 71 1.04 2.78 12.42
N ILE A 72 1.73 3.23 11.40
CA ILE A 72 1.64 2.62 10.07
C ILE A 72 3.03 2.22 9.62
N ASN A 73 3.25 0.91 9.41
CA ASN A 73 4.43 0.41 8.76
C ASN A 73 4.14 0.25 7.27
N ILE A 74 4.72 1.11 6.45
CA ILE A 74 4.53 1.10 5.00
C ILE A 74 5.87 1.21 4.29
N GLY A 75 6.12 0.30 3.35
CA GLY A 75 7.35 0.30 2.55
C GLY A 75 7.19 1.04 1.23
N ASP A 76 8.34 1.48 0.71
CA ASP A 76 8.42 2.05 -0.63
C ASP A 76 8.81 0.99 -1.67
N THR A 77 8.73 1.34 -2.94
CA THR A 77 9.10 0.49 -4.05
C THR A 77 9.74 1.32 -5.16
N TYR A 78 10.39 0.64 -6.09
CA TYR A 78 10.96 1.30 -7.26
C TYR A 78 10.02 1.19 -8.46
N PHE A 79 9.83 2.29 -9.19
CA PHE A 79 9.00 2.30 -10.37
C PHE A 79 9.54 1.37 -11.45
N GLY A 80 8.68 0.49 -11.97
CA GLY A 80 9.07 -0.56 -12.90
C GLY A 80 9.59 -1.83 -12.25
N ALA A 81 9.62 -1.93 -10.91
CA ALA A 81 9.85 -3.19 -10.21
C ALA A 81 8.50 -3.84 -9.90
N LYS A 82 8.25 -5.03 -10.42
CA LYS A 82 7.07 -5.83 -10.05
C LYS A 82 7.55 -7.14 -9.44
N GLY A 83 7.13 -7.41 -8.20
CA GLY A 83 7.54 -8.63 -7.49
C GLY A 83 9.05 -8.77 -7.28
N GLY A 84 9.80 -7.65 -7.15
CA GLY A 84 11.25 -7.66 -7.01
C GLY A 84 12.05 -7.87 -8.30
N ALA A 85 11.37 -8.05 -9.43
CA ALA A 85 12.01 -8.17 -10.74
C ALA A 85 11.92 -6.86 -11.53
N TRP A 86 13.02 -6.47 -12.17
CA TRP A 86 13.05 -5.32 -13.08
C TRP A 86 12.46 -5.70 -14.44
N TYR A 87 11.71 -4.79 -15.07
CA TYR A 87 11.34 -4.92 -16.48
C TYR A 87 12.60 -4.81 -17.33
N GLY A 88 13.06 -5.94 -17.87
CA GLY A 88 14.22 -6.02 -18.77
C GLY A 88 14.06 -7.20 -19.72
N GLU A 89 14.75 -7.12 -20.89
CA GLU A 89 14.57 -8.10 -21.97
C GLU A 89 14.93 -9.55 -21.59
N ASN A 90 15.64 -9.78 -20.48
CA ASN A 90 16.15 -11.09 -20.08
C ASN A 90 16.08 -11.38 -18.56
N SER A 91 15.06 -10.91 -17.86
CA SER A 91 14.93 -11.21 -16.43
C SER A 91 14.40 -12.64 -16.22
N ILE A 92 15.31 -13.57 -15.99
CA ILE A 92 15.00 -14.89 -15.42
C ILE A 92 15.07 -14.71 -13.90
N ALA A 93 13.93 -14.69 -13.23
CA ALA A 93 13.91 -14.76 -11.78
C ALA A 93 14.18 -16.20 -11.36
N ASN A 94 15.41 -16.48 -10.93
CA ASN A 94 15.75 -17.75 -10.29
C ASN A 94 15.29 -17.68 -8.83
N HIS A 95 14.21 -18.35 -8.50
CA HIS A 95 13.89 -18.64 -7.12
C HIS A 95 14.68 -19.89 -6.70
N GLU A 96 15.23 -19.92 -5.48
CA GLU A 96 15.97 -21.06 -4.92
C GLU A 96 15.19 -22.39 -4.89
N THR A 97 13.90 -22.36 -5.22
CA THR A 97 13.00 -23.53 -5.29
C THR A 97 12.91 -24.19 -6.67
N GLY A 98 13.69 -23.76 -7.67
CA GLY A 98 13.75 -24.41 -8.99
C GLY A 98 12.55 -24.18 -9.91
N TYR A 99 11.58 -23.36 -9.55
CA TYR A 99 10.45 -22.98 -10.42
C TYR A 99 10.84 -21.81 -11.31
N GLN A 100 10.88 -22.03 -12.62
CA GLN A 100 11.04 -20.97 -13.62
C GLN A 100 9.68 -20.33 -13.92
N TYR A 101 9.45 -19.11 -13.43
CA TYR A 101 8.31 -18.32 -13.88
C TYR A 101 8.68 -17.57 -15.17
N ARG A 102 8.00 -17.90 -16.28
CA ARG A 102 8.01 -17.06 -17.47
C ARG A 102 7.22 -15.78 -17.16
N ILE A 103 7.92 -14.70 -16.81
CA ILE A 103 7.31 -13.39 -16.72
C ILE A 103 6.87 -13.01 -18.14
N LYS A 104 5.55 -12.89 -18.37
CA LYS A 104 5.04 -12.35 -19.63
C LYS A 104 5.61 -10.95 -19.78
N LYS A 105 6.32 -10.68 -20.86
CA LYS A 105 6.87 -9.35 -21.20
C LYS A 105 5.71 -8.37 -21.29
N LYS A 106 5.45 -7.61 -20.23
CA LYS A 106 4.63 -6.41 -20.32
C LYS A 106 5.54 -5.25 -20.70
N ALA A 107 5.05 -4.33 -21.52
CA ALA A 107 5.74 -3.07 -21.76
C ALA A 107 6.03 -2.39 -20.42
N PRO A 108 7.18 -1.69 -20.30
CA PRO A 108 7.47 -0.97 -19.06
C PRO A 108 6.33 0.02 -18.77
N PRO A 109 5.94 0.18 -17.50
CA PRO A 109 4.89 1.10 -17.13
C PRO A 109 5.26 2.52 -17.55
N LYS A 110 4.28 3.29 -18.03
CA LYS A 110 4.44 4.71 -18.34
C LYS A 110 3.84 5.54 -17.21
N HIS A 111 4.57 6.57 -16.81
CA HIS A 111 4.11 7.51 -15.80
C HIS A 111 4.50 8.94 -16.23
N PRO A 112 3.71 9.99 -15.90
CA PRO A 112 4.01 11.36 -16.34
C PRO A 112 5.37 11.88 -15.92
N TYR A 113 5.89 11.48 -14.77
CA TYR A 113 7.17 11.96 -14.23
C TYR A 113 8.08 10.85 -13.65
N LEU A 114 7.56 9.69 -13.25
CA LEU A 114 8.38 8.60 -12.73
C LEU A 114 9.09 7.87 -13.88
N LYS A 115 10.37 7.62 -13.69
CA LYS A 115 11.22 6.85 -14.59
C LYS A 115 11.50 5.47 -13.99
N ILE A 116 11.77 4.49 -14.84
CA ILE A 116 12.22 3.17 -14.41
C ILE A 116 13.40 3.33 -13.45
N LYS A 117 13.33 2.69 -12.29
CA LYS A 117 14.26 2.75 -11.15
C LYS A 117 14.15 3.98 -10.24
N ASP A 118 13.24 4.90 -10.49
CA ASP A 118 12.94 5.93 -9.50
C ASP A 118 12.32 5.28 -8.24
N LEU A 119 12.73 5.73 -7.07
CA LEU A 119 11.98 5.43 -5.84
C LEU A 119 10.64 6.16 -5.92
N VAL A 120 9.55 5.43 -5.73
CA VAL A 120 8.19 5.96 -5.98
C VAL A 120 7.76 7.01 -4.97
N GLY A 121 8.22 6.88 -3.73
CA GLY A 121 7.85 7.77 -2.63
C GLY A 121 6.46 7.47 -2.06
N VAL A 122 6.02 6.22 -2.08
CA VAL A 122 4.70 5.80 -1.60
C VAL A 122 4.43 6.25 -0.17
N PRO A 123 5.34 6.05 0.81
CA PRO A 123 5.09 6.49 2.19
C PRO A 123 4.85 7.99 2.30
N TRP A 124 5.62 8.79 1.58
CA TRP A 124 5.51 10.25 1.56
C TRP A 124 4.22 10.73 0.89
N LYS A 125 3.87 10.15 -0.26
CA LYS A 125 2.61 10.44 -0.96
C LYS A 125 1.41 10.14 -0.06
N PHE A 126 1.44 8.99 0.61
CA PHE A 126 0.41 8.58 1.54
C PHE A 126 0.33 9.53 2.74
N ALA A 127 1.45 9.86 3.38
CA ALA A 127 1.49 10.77 4.52
C ALA A 127 0.95 12.17 4.17
N ILE A 128 1.32 12.70 2.99
CA ILE A 128 0.83 14.00 2.50
C ILE A 128 -0.68 13.94 2.22
N GLU A 129 -1.18 12.87 1.63
CA GLU A 129 -2.61 12.70 1.37
C GLU A 129 -3.41 12.59 2.67
N MET A 130 -2.88 11.87 3.66
CA MET A 130 -3.46 11.79 5.00
C MET A 130 -3.55 13.19 5.66
N GLN A 131 -2.50 14.02 5.54
CA GLN A 131 -2.53 15.40 6.04
C GLN A 131 -3.62 16.24 5.38
N LYS A 132 -3.82 16.15 4.06
CA LYS A 132 -4.90 16.83 3.33
C LYS A 132 -6.29 16.42 3.85
N ARG A 133 -6.43 15.20 4.32
CA ARG A 133 -7.65 14.66 4.93
C ARG A 133 -7.78 14.95 6.43
N GLY A 134 -6.92 15.82 6.96
CA GLY A 134 -7.00 16.33 8.34
C GLY A 134 -6.35 15.44 9.39
N TRP A 135 -5.45 14.56 9.00
CA TRP A 135 -4.58 13.84 9.94
C TRP A 135 -3.37 14.70 10.32
N TYR A 136 -2.82 14.44 11.50
CA TYR A 136 -1.55 15.04 11.93
C TYR A 136 -0.42 14.05 11.71
N LEU A 137 0.51 14.37 10.82
CA LEU A 137 1.78 13.65 10.73
C LEU A 137 2.67 14.09 11.90
N ARG A 138 2.86 13.22 12.88
CA ARG A 138 3.57 13.53 14.11
C ARG A 138 5.04 13.15 14.02
N GLN A 139 5.34 12.05 13.39
CA GLN A 139 6.69 11.50 13.31
C GLN A 139 6.83 10.55 12.13
N ASP A 140 7.99 10.54 11.52
CA ASP A 140 8.49 9.52 10.63
C ASP A 140 9.61 8.76 11.36
N ILE A 141 9.59 7.43 11.26
CA ILE A 141 10.55 6.54 11.93
C ILE A 141 11.17 5.68 10.83
N ILE A 142 12.46 5.86 10.61
CA ILE A 142 13.25 5.17 9.60
C ILE A 142 14.13 4.10 10.27
#